data_397a39168d2a3cdf0a52571c8379b97a
#
_entry.id   397a39168d2a3cdf0a52571c8379b97a
#
_cell.length_a   1.000
_cell.length_b   1.000
_cell.length_c   1.000
_cell.angle_alpha   90.00
_cell.angle_beta   90.00
_cell.angle_gamma   90.00
#
_symmetry.space_group_name_H-M   'P 1'
#
loop_
_entity.id
_entity.type
_entity.pdbx_description
1 polymer ?
#
loop_
_entity_poly.entity_id
_entity_poly.type
_entity_poly.pdbx_seq_one_letter_code
_entity_poly.pdbx_strand_id
1 'polypeptide(L)'
;MTTLVLGATGHVGPHVASSLRALGEPVRALVRDPDAAFSLLGDEVELRLGDLGNEGSVRAAMRGVTSLFLLTPHGPCMAAGQRRLIALAREQRVRVVKLSGTSAGIRPDGPDACRQHWVVEQDLTQGQSPYVILRPNAFMQGLVAGLAASAVATGTIANPLGTAGLSVIDCADIGRAAAVALTDAAHDGQTFTLTGPSAPTYEQIAQHIADAFALQVTVVDTTPAQVGEAMRSRGATDWEAHHLTEMLTLFRRGESEYLTDHVEYLTGHPPRSVADYLTSHAEVLATTGTS
;
A
#
# COMPACT_ATOMS: atom_id res chain seq x y z
N MET A 1 -13.40 -19.39 -6.61
CA MET A 1 -13.46 -18.32 -7.66
C MET A 1 -12.03 -17.82 -7.91
N THR A 2 -11.58 -17.61 -9.16
CA THR A 2 -10.19 -17.19 -9.41
C THR A 2 -10.08 -15.67 -9.26
N THR A 3 -9.15 -15.21 -8.43
CA THR A 3 -8.83 -13.78 -8.26
C THR A 3 -7.55 -13.41 -9.00
N LEU A 4 -7.61 -12.38 -9.85
CA LEU A 4 -6.41 -11.78 -10.45
C LEU A 4 -5.84 -10.72 -9.52
N VAL A 5 -4.57 -10.87 -9.13
CA VAL A 5 -3.84 -9.91 -8.33
C VAL A 5 -2.86 -9.14 -9.22
N LEU A 6 -3.09 -7.84 -9.39
CA LEU A 6 -2.12 -6.92 -10.00
C LEU A 6 -1.22 -6.35 -8.90
N GLY A 7 0.04 -6.08 -9.25
CA GLY A 7 1.03 -5.64 -8.25
C GLY A 7 1.43 -6.76 -7.27
N ALA A 8 1.31 -8.01 -7.69
CA ALA A 8 1.52 -9.20 -6.85
C ALA A 8 2.95 -9.31 -6.26
N THR A 9 3.95 -8.66 -6.83
CA THR A 9 5.34 -8.66 -6.37
C THR A 9 5.75 -7.39 -5.61
N GLY A 10 4.79 -6.48 -5.33
CA GLY A 10 5.01 -5.28 -4.52
C GLY A 10 4.82 -5.52 -3.02
N HIS A 11 4.77 -4.44 -2.22
CA HIS A 11 4.63 -4.55 -0.76
C HIS A 11 3.32 -5.22 -0.30
N VAL A 12 2.21 -4.98 -0.97
CA VAL A 12 0.89 -5.47 -0.56
C VAL A 12 0.50 -6.79 -1.25
N GLY A 13 0.87 -6.93 -2.52
CA GLY A 13 0.44 -8.05 -3.37
C GLY A 13 0.72 -9.45 -2.82
N PRO A 14 1.92 -9.73 -2.27
CA PRO A 14 2.23 -11.04 -1.68
C PRO A 14 1.32 -11.38 -0.50
N HIS A 15 0.98 -10.39 0.33
CA HIS A 15 0.08 -10.59 1.46
C HIS A 15 -1.37 -10.84 1.01
N VAL A 16 -1.82 -10.18 -0.07
CA VAL A 16 -3.14 -10.48 -0.68
C VAL A 16 -3.16 -11.91 -1.20
N ALA A 17 -2.14 -12.31 -1.97
CA ALA A 17 -2.04 -13.66 -2.52
C ALA A 17 -2.02 -14.73 -1.40
N SER A 18 -1.19 -14.52 -0.37
CA SER A 18 -1.11 -15.43 0.78
C SER A 18 -2.44 -15.52 1.55
N SER A 19 -3.11 -14.38 1.79
CA SER A 19 -4.38 -14.35 2.51
C SER A 19 -5.51 -15.03 1.72
N LEU A 20 -5.57 -14.85 0.40
CA LEU A 20 -6.53 -15.55 -0.46
C LEU A 20 -6.30 -17.06 -0.45
N ARG A 21 -5.04 -17.50 -0.54
CA ARG A 21 -4.67 -18.93 -0.46
C ARG A 21 -5.06 -19.54 0.89
N ALA A 22 -4.86 -18.81 1.98
CA ALA A 22 -5.28 -19.25 3.31
C ALA A 22 -6.81 -19.45 3.42
N LEU A 23 -7.60 -18.75 2.57
CA LEU A 23 -9.05 -18.96 2.43
C LEU A 23 -9.42 -20.05 1.41
N GLY A 24 -8.43 -20.71 0.79
CA GLY A 24 -8.65 -21.73 -0.24
C GLY A 24 -9.04 -21.17 -1.62
N GLU A 25 -8.83 -19.88 -1.86
CA GLU A 25 -9.17 -19.20 -3.10
C GLU A 25 -8.03 -19.30 -4.13
N PRO A 26 -8.31 -19.72 -5.37
CA PRO A 26 -7.33 -19.72 -6.44
C PRO A 26 -6.86 -18.32 -6.79
N VAL A 27 -5.55 -18.13 -6.84
CA VAL A 27 -4.91 -16.85 -7.14
C VAL A 27 -4.18 -16.91 -8.47
N ARG A 28 -4.40 -15.90 -9.31
CA ARG A 28 -3.62 -15.61 -10.52
C ARG A 28 -2.91 -14.28 -10.35
N ALA A 29 -1.65 -14.21 -10.76
CA ALA A 29 -0.83 -13.00 -10.76
C ALA A 29 -0.36 -12.64 -12.17
N LEU A 30 -0.50 -11.37 -12.58
CA LEU A 30 0.14 -10.83 -13.79
C LEU A 30 1.51 -10.29 -13.39
N VAL A 31 2.58 -10.86 -13.97
CA VAL A 31 3.95 -10.57 -13.58
C VAL A 31 4.84 -10.34 -14.81
N ARG A 32 5.87 -9.49 -14.67
CA ARG A 32 6.85 -9.23 -15.71
C ARG A 32 8.01 -10.22 -15.69
N ASP A 33 8.32 -10.73 -14.51
CA ASP A 33 9.38 -11.70 -14.26
C ASP A 33 8.79 -12.87 -13.48
N PRO A 34 8.49 -14.01 -14.15
CA PRO A 34 7.92 -15.17 -13.51
C PRO A 34 8.84 -15.85 -12.50
N ASP A 35 10.17 -15.83 -12.71
CA ASP A 35 11.12 -16.52 -11.83
C ASP A 35 11.24 -15.79 -10.50
N ALA A 36 11.38 -14.46 -10.53
CA ALA A 36 11.35 -13.63 -9.34
C ALA A 36 9.99 -13.72 -8.61
N ALA A 37 8.89 -13.76 -9.36
CA ALA A 37 7.55 -13.90 -8.80
C ALA A 37 7.34 -15.28 -8.15
N PHE A 38 7.82 -16.36 -8.77
CA PHE A 38 7.75 -17.71 -8.23
C PHE A 38 8.49 -17.82 -6.89
N SER A 39 9.67 -17.23 -6.81
CA SER A 39 10.47 -17.20 -5.56
C SER A 39 9.75 -16.49 -4.40
N LEU A 40 8.90 -15.51 -4.71
CA LEU A 40 8.16 -14.70 -3.73
C LEU A 40 6.79 -15.28 -3.39
N LEU A 41 6.06 -15.79 -4.38
CA LEU A 41 4.64 -16.16 -4.26
C LEU A 41 4.43 -17.68 -4.09
N GLY A 42 5.42 -18.49 -4.45
CA GLY A 42 5.35 -19.95 -4.43
C GLY A 42 4.61 -20.55 -5.64
N ASP A 43 4.49 -21.87 -5.64
CA ASP A 43 3.95 -22.68 -6.73
C ASP A 43 2.41 -22.74 -6.78
N GLU A 44 1.74 -22.33 -5.71
CA GLU A 44 0.26 -22.35 -5.64
C GLU A 44 -0.39 -21.11 -6.29
N VAL A 45 0.39 -20.15 -6.78
CA VAL A 45 -0.11 -18.96 -7.50
C VAL A 45 0.08 -19.16 -9.00
N GLU A 46 -1.01 -19.06 -9.76
CA GLU A 46 -0.96 -19.14 -11.22
C GLU A 46 -0.29 -17.85 -11.77
N LEU A 47 0.94 -17.98 -12.28
CA LEU A 47 1.67 -16.85 -12.86
C LEU A 47 1.31 -16.68 -14.34
N ARG A 48 1.03 -15.44 -14.75
CA ARG A 48 0.82 -15.01 -16.14
C ARG A 48 1.85 -13.95 -16.50
N LEU A 49 2.69 -14.28 -17.47
CA LEU A 49 3.65 -13.32 -18.01
C LEU A 49 2.91 -12.21 -18.77
N GLY A 50 3.20 -10.96 -18.43
CA GLY A 50 2.62 -9.80 -19.10
C GLY A 50 2.96 -8.49 -18.42
N ASP A 51 2.55 -7.41 -19.05
CA ASP A 51 2.74 -6.04 -18.58
C ASP A 51 1.42 -5.29 -18.54
N LEU A 52 1.23 -4.42 -17.54
CA LEU A 52 0.02 -3.59 -17.37
C LEU A 52 -0.19 -2.60 -18.52
N GLY A 53 0.88 -2.22 -19.21
CA GLY A 53 0.83 -1.39 -20.42
C GLY A 53 0.37 -2.13 -21.67
N ASN A 54 0.39 -3.47 -21.66
CA ASN A 54 -0.04 -4.31 -22.77
C ASN A 54 -1.46 -4.84 -22.53
N GLU A 55 -2.45 -4.22 -23.17
CA GLU A 55 -3.85 -4.57 -23.02
C GLU A 55 -4.13 -6.05 -23.36
N GLY A 56 -3.45 -6.61 -24.35
CA GLY A 56 -3.62 -8.01 -24.75
C GLY A 56 -3.22 -8.98 -23.63
N SER A 57 -2.12 -8.71 -22.93
CA SER A 57 -1.68 -9.53 -21.80
C SER A 57 -2.62 -9.41 -20.59
N VAL A 58 -3.09 -8.19 -20.29
CA VAL A 58 -4.06 -7.97 -19.21
C VAL A 58 -5.38 -8.66 -19.52
N ARG A 59 -5.90 -8.50 -20.74
CA ARG A 59 -7.14 -9.15 -21.20
C ARG A 59 -7.02 -10.69 -21.14
N ALA A 60 -5.87 -11.23 -21.49
CA ALA A 60 -5.61 -12.66 -21.38
C ALA A 60 -5.54 -13.12 -19.93
N ALA A 61 -4.92 -12.36 -19.04
CA ALA A 61 -4.85 -12.67 -17.61
C ALA A 61 -6.22 -12.61 -16.92
N MET A 62 -7.13 -11.74 -17.37
CA MET A 62 -8.49 -11.62 -16.83
C MET A 62 -9.45 -12.73 -17.29
N ARG A 63 -9.12 -13.54 -18.31
CA ARG A 63 -10.02 -14.60 -18.79
C ARG A 63 -10.34 -15.63 -17.71
N GLY A 64 -11.63 -15.83 -17.42
CA GLY A 64 -12.11 -16.78 -16.40
C GLY A 64 -11.90 -16.33 -14.96
N VAL A 65 -11.50 -15.08 -14.75
CA VAL A 65 -11.36 -14.45 -13.43
C VAL A 65 -12.69 -13.87 -12.99
N THR A 66 -13.02 -13.98 -11.72
CA THR A 66 -14.25 -13.41 -11.13
C THR A 66 -13.99 -12.11 -10.38
N SER A 67 -12.79 -11.95 -9.81
CA SER A 67 -12.42 -10.76 -9.01
C SER A 67 -11.02 -10.27 -9.39
N LEU A 68 -10.82 -8.96 -9.36
CA LEU A 68 -9.58 -8.25 -9.63
C LEU A 68 -9.14 -7.45 -8.40
N PHE A 69 -7.95 -7.73 -7.87
CA PHE A 69 -7.26 -6.79 -6.98
C PHE A 69 -6.51 -5.77 -7.82
N LEU A 70 -6.99 -4.51 -7.82
CA LEU A 70 -6.44 -3.43 -8.61
C LEU A 70 -5.41 -2.63 -7.81
N LEU A 71 -4.15 -2.95 -8.01
CA LEU A 71 -2.99 -2.23 -7.49
C LEU A 71 -1.98 -2.01 -8.63
N THR A 72 -1.53 -0.78 -8.81
CA THR A 72 -0.51 -0.40 -9.79
C THR A 72 0.52 0.51 -9.14
N PRO A 73 1.74 0.61 -9.68
CA PRO A 73 2.70 1.61 -9.23
C PRO A 73 2.12 3.03 -9.32
N HIS A 74 2.53 3.88 -8.38
CA HIS A 74 2.30 5.32 -8.48
C HIS A 74 3.09 5.92 -9.64
N GLY A 75 2.58 6.98 -10.22
CA GLY A 75 3.24 7.70 -11.31
C GLY A 75 2.30 8.69 -11.99
N PRO A 76 2.82 9.55 -12.86
CA PRO A 76 2.03 10.64 -13.47
C PRO A 76 0.85 10.18 -14.32
N CYS A 77 0.85 8.92 -14.79
CA CYS A 77 -0.20 8.34 -15.63
C CYS A 77 -1.03 7.25 -14.93
N MET A 78 -0.95 7.13 -13.60
CA MET A 78 -1.61 6.06 -12.83
C MET A 78 -3.12 6.02 -13.08
N ALA A 79 -3.81 7.17 -13.02
CA ALA A 79 -5.25 7.23 -13.21
C ALA A 79 -5.68 6.72 -14.60
N ALA A 80 -4.98 7.13 -15.65
CA ALA A 80 -5.28 6.68 -17.02
C ALA A 80 -5.07 5.16 -17.16
N GLY A 81 -4.01 4.61 -16.57
CA GLY A 81 -3.73 3.18 -16.54
C GLY A 81 -4.83 2.40 -15.80
N GLN A 82 -5.17 2.81 -14.58
CA GLN A 82 -6.19 2.13 -13.78
C GLN A 82 -7.59 2.19 -14.41
N ARG A 83 -7.97 3.32 -15.03
CA ARG A 83 -9.25 3.43 -15.75
C ARG A 83 -9.35 2.47 -16.93
N ARG A 84 -8.26 2.25 -17.68
CA ARG A 84 -8.22 1.22 -18.74
C ARG A 84 -8.41 -0.19 -18.15
N LEU A 85 -7.76 -0.50 -17.04
CA LEU A 85 -7.92 -1.79 -16.34
C LEU A 85 -9.36 -2.01 -15.86
N ILE A 86 -9.99 -0.97 -15.34
CA ILE A 86 -11.40 -0.99 -14.92
C ILE A 86 -12.33 -1.21 -16.12
N ALA A 87 -12.08 -0.56 -17.26
CA ALA A 87 -12.86 -0.77 -18.48
C ALA A 87 -12.78 -2.24 -18.94
N LEU A 88 -11.59 -2.83 -18.95
CA LEU A 88 -11.39 -4.25 -19.27
C LEU A 88 -12.11 -5.18 -18.29
N ALA A 89 -12.06 -4.86 -16.99
CA ALA A 89 -12.77 -5.62 -15.96
C ALA A 89 -14.30 -5.57 -16.18
N ARG A 90 -14.84 -4.40 -16.52
CA ARG A 90 -16.26 -4.21 -16.87
C ARG A 90 -16.68 -5.04 -18.08
N GLU A 91 -15.90 -5.02 -19.16
CA GLU A 91 -16.16 -5.83 -20.36
C GLU A 91 -16.25 -7.33 -20.04
N GLN A 92 -15.43 -7.81 -19.14
CA GLN A 92 -15.38 -9.21 -18.74
C GLN A 92 -16.24 -9.54 -17.51
N ARG A 93 -16.99 -8.55 -16.97
CA ARG A 93 -17.83 -8.67 -15.78
C ARG A 93 -17.06 -9.13 -14.53
N VAL A 94 -15.83 -8.66 -14.41
CA VAL A 94 -14.94 -8.92 -13.27
C VAL A 94 -15.21 -7.88 -12.19
N ARG A 95 -15.42 -8.33 -10.96
CA ARG A 95 -15.55 -7.49 -9.75
C ARG A 95 -14.20 -6.84 -9.42
N VAL A 96 -14.19 -5.60 -8.97
CA VAL A 96 -12.95 -4.86 -8.71
C VAL A 96 -12.82 -4.50 -7.23
N VAL A 97 -11.73 -4.93 -6.59
CA VAL A 97 -11.31 -4.42 -5.29
C VAL A 97 -10.08 -3.53 -5.53
N LYS A 98 -10.27 -2.22 -5.34
CA LYS A 98 -9.22 -1.23 -5.60
C LYS A 98 -8.45 -0.89 -4.34
N LEU A 99 -7.12 -1.04 -4.36
CA LEU A 99 -6.28 -0.36 -3.38
C LEU A 99 -6.08 1.10 -3.80
N SER A 100 -6.55 2.01 -2.98
CA SER A 100 -6.48 3.46 -3.18
C SER A 100 -5.34 4.07 -2.32
N GLY A 101 -5.48 5.31 -1.88
CA GLY A 101 -4.54 5.98 -1.01
C GLY A 101 -5.21 6.49 0.27
N THR A 102 -4.50 7.30 1.05
CA THR A 102 -5.00 7.87 2.30
C THR A 102 -6.26 8.71 2.10
N SER A 103 -7.28 8.45 2.92
CA SER A 103 -8.56 9.15 2.87
C SER A 103 -8.42 10.67 2.99
N ALA A 104 -7.46 11.15 3.75
CA ALA A 104 -7.17 12.58 3.90
C ALA A 104 -6.87 13.28 2.56
N GLY A 105 -6.17 12.58 1.66
CA GLY A 105 -5.75 13.15 0.38
C GLY A 105 -6.71 12.91 -0.79
N ILE A 106 -7.69 11.97 -0.67
CA ILE A 106 -8.60 11.59 -1.76
C ILE A 106 -9.67 12.67 -1.98
N ARG A 107 -9.30 13.71 -2.71
CA ARG A 107 -10.15 14.86 -3.05
C ARG A 107 -9.66 15.56 -4.32
N PRO A 108 -10.48 16.42 -4.97
CA PRO A 108 -10.12 17.06 -6.25
C PRO A 108 -8.88 17.96 -6.18
N ASP A 109 -8.63 18.56 -5.01
CA ASP A 109 -7.53 19.48 -4.70
C ASP A 109 -6.44 18.82 -3.83
N GLY A 110 -6.46 17.51 -3.68
CA GLY A 110 -5.48 16.75 -2.91
C GLY A 110 -4.12 16.63 -3.60
N PRO A 111 -3.11 16.03 -2.92
CA PRO A 111 -1.83 15.69 -3.50
C PRO A 111 -1.98 14.91 -4.82
N ASP A 112 -1.02 15.03 -5.74
CA ASP A 112 -1.17 14.54 -7.12
C ASP A 112 -1.61 13.07 -7.21
N ALA A 113 -0.93 12.16 -6.51
CA ALA A 113 -1.33 10.75 -6.52
C ALA A 113 -2.72 10.53 -5.89
N CYS A 114 -3.05 11.27 -4.83
CA CYS A 114 -4.37 11.17 -4.19
C CYS A 114 -5.48 11.70 -5.10
N ARG A 115 -5.22 12.79 -5.85
CA ARG A 115 -6.14 13.33 -6.86
C ARG A 115 -6.36 12.32 -8.01
N GLN A 116 -5.30 11.61 -8.44
CA GLN A 116 -5.42 10.55 -9.41
C GLN A 116 -6.27 9.38 -8.86
N HIS A 117 -6.08 8.99 -7.61
CA HIS A 117 -6.95 8.00 -6.96
C HIS A 117 -8.39 8.48 -6.89
N TRP A 118 -8.64 9.75 -6.54
CA TRP A 118 -9.99 10.32 -6.53
C TRP A 118 -10.67 10.18 -7.89
N VAL A 119 -10.00 10.51 -9.00
CA VAL A 119 -10.54 10.34 -10.37
C VAL A 119 -10.92 8.89 -10.66
N VAL A 120 -10.09 7.94 -10.24
CA VAL A 120 -10.37 6.50 -10.45
C VAL A 120 -11.54 6.03 -9.58
N GLU A 121 -11.65 6.51 -8.35
CA GLU A 121 -12.77 6.19 -7.48
C GLU A 121 -14.09 6.73 -8.02
N GLN A 122 -14.10 7.97 -8.57
CA GLN A 122 -15.29 8.50 -9.26
C GLN A 122 -15.72 7.61 -10.42
N ASP A 123 -14.77 7.12 -11.23
CA ASP A 123 -15.08 6.21 -12.34
C ASP A 123 -15.66 4.86 -11.84
N LEU A 124 -15.14 4.30 -10.74
CA LEU A 124 -15.69 3.09 -10.14
C LEU A 124 -17.11 3.30 -9.59
N THR A 125 -17.32 4.36 -8.80
CA THR A 125 -18.59 4.64 -8.12
C THR A 125 -19.73 5.01 -9.07
N GLN A 126 -19.42 5.64 -10.21
CA GLN A 126 -20.40 5.96 -11.26
C GLN A 126 -20.72 4.77 -12.17
N GLY A 127 -19.92 3.70 -12.11
CA GLY A 127 -20.13 2.48 -12.88
C GLY A 127 -21.18 1.56 -12.25
N GLN A 128 -21.65 0.58 -13.05
CA GLN A 128 -22.62 -0.42 -12.57
C GLN A 128 -21.97 -1.75 -12.15
N SER A 129 -20.64 -1.86 -12.25
CA SER A 129 -19.92 -3.08 -11.89
C SER A 129 -19.68 -3.14 -10.37
N PRO A 130 -19.74 -4.33 -9.75
CA PRO A 130 -19.43 -4.49 -8.34
C PRO A 130 -17.99 -4.03 -8.04
N TYR A 131 -17.83 -3.28 -6.96
CA TYR A 131 -16.51 -2.80 -6.53
C TYR A 131 -16.42 -2.70 -5.01
N VAL A 132 -15.19 -2.72 -4.49
CA VAL A 132 -14.83 -2.27 -3.13
C VAL A 132 -13.62 -1.35 -3.25
N ILE A 133 -13.58 -0.30 -2.44
CA ILE A 133 -12.44 0.62 -2.34
C ILE A 133 -11.80 0.46 -0.97
N LEU A 134 -10.48 0.16 -0.96
CA LEU A 134 -9.68 0.13 0.25
C LEU A 134 -8.75 1.36 0.25
N ARG A 135 -8.88 2.21 1.26
CA ARG A 135 -8.08 3.41 1.46
C ARG A 135 -7.10 3.22 2.62
N PRO A 136 -5.94 2.63 2.38
CA PRO A 136 -4.93 2.49 3.43
C PRO A 136 -4.28 3.83 3.73
N ASN A 137 -3.79 3.98 4.97
CA ASN A 137 -2.87 5.06 5.30
C ASN A 137 -1.41 4.62 5.04
N ALA A 138 -0.40 5.33 5.55
CA ALA A 138 1.01 5.07 5.24
C ALA A 138 1.44 3.66 5.65
N PHE A 139 2.19 2.98 4.78
CA PHE A 139 2.63 1.61 5.01
C PHE A 139 3.82 1.53 5.95
N MET A 140 3.76 0.63 6.94
CA MET A 140 4.90 0.35 7.82
C MET A 140 6.12 -0.12 7.03
N GLN A 141 5.93 -0.92 5.97
CA GLN A 141 6.99 -1.43 5.10
C GLN A 141 7.80 -0.34 4.41
N GLY A 142 7.19 0.79 4.08
CA GLY A 142 7.90 1.93 3.49
C GLY A 142 8.46 2.88 4.55
N LEU A 143 7.60 3.32 5.47
CA LEU A 143 7.93 4.34 6.44
C LEU A 143 8.73 3.79 7.62
N VAL A 144 8.14 2.88 8.40
CA VAL A 144 8.77 2.38 9.65
C VAL A 144 10.04 1.61 9.35
N ALA A 145 10.04 0.76 8.30
CA ALA A 145 11.24 0.06 7.88
C ALA A 145 12.36 1.02 7.45
N GLY A 146 12.03 2.06 6.68
CA GLY A 146 13.00 3.09 6.28
C GLY A 146 13.58 3.87 7.47
N LEU A 147 12.75 4.22 8.45
CA LEU A 147 13.19 4.87 9.68
C LEU A 147 14.08 3.94 10.53
N ALA A 148 13.71 2.65 10.62
CA ALA A 148 14.53 1.66 11.33
C ALA A 148 15.89 1.47 10.67
N ALA A 149 15.93 1.35 9.32
CA ALA A 149 17.19 1.26 8.59
C ALA A 149 18.08 2.49 8.79
N SER A 150 17.50 3.71 8.79
CA SER A 150 18.24 4.94 9.09
C SER A 150 18.79 4.94 10.51
N ALA A 151 17.96 4.57 11.49
CA ALA A 151 18.39 4.52 12.90
C ALA A 151 19.51 3.50 13.14
N VAL A 152 19.42 2.30 12.54
CA VAL A 152 20.46 1.26 12.62
C VAL A 152 21.78 1.75 11.99
N ALA A 153 21.70 2.39 10.83
CA ALA A 153 22.89 2.84 10.11
C ALA A 153 23.56 4.09 10.70
N THR A 154 22.79 5.03 11.25
CA THR A 154 23.30 6.38 11.62
C THR A 154 22.98 6.82 13.05
N GLY A 155 22.17 6.08 13.79
CA GLY A 155 21.63 6.51 15.09
C GLY A 155 20.63 7.65 15.00
N THR A 156 20.17 8.03 13.79
CA THR A 156 19.32 9.21 13.60
C THR A 156 18.10 8.95 12.73
N ILE A 157 17.02 9.68 13.01
CA ILE A 157 15.78 9.73 12.23
C ILE A 157 15.46 11.18 11.90
N ALA A 158 15.26 11.49 10.61
CA ALA A 158 14.79 12.79 10.17
C ALA A 158 13.26 12.89 10.30
N ASN A 159 12.76 13.87 11.06
CA ASN A 159 11.34 14.08 11.30
C ASN A 159 10.79 15.26 10.46
N PRO A 160 10.09 15.01 9.36
CA PRO A 160 9.47 16.06 8.56
C PRO A 160 8.08 16.46 9.05
N LEU A 161 7.49 15.74 10.02
CA LEU A 161 6.11 15.93 10.46
C LEU A 161 5.97 16.83 11.70
N GLY A 162 7.08 17.16 12.39
CA GLY A 162 7.03 17.89 13.65
C GLY A 162 6.32 17.06 14.72
N THR A 163 5.30 17.61 15.37
CA THR A 163 4.53 16.93 16.42
C THR A 163 3.33 16.13 15.91
N ALA A 164 3.08 16.12 14.58
CA ALA A 164 1.95 15.41 14.02
C ALA A 164 2.16 13.88 14.10
N GLY A 165 1.09 13.18 14.46
CA GLY A 165 1.02 11.73 14.38
C GLY A 165 0.66 11.26 12.97
N LEU A 166 0.89 9.99 12.70
CA LEU A 166 0.53 9.35 11.44
C LEU A 166 0.04 7.93 11.69
N SER A 167 -1.21 7.65 11.35
CA SER A 167 -1.72 6.29 11.44
C SER A 167 -1.06 5.42 10.37
N VAL A 168 -0.11 4.59 10.77
CA VAL A 168 0.58 3.64 9.87
C VAL A 168 -0.11 2.29 9.90
N ILE A 169 -0.02 1.53 8.79
CA ILE A 169 -0.64 0.21 8.66
C ILE A 169 0.35 -0.82 8.11
N ASP A 170 0.29 -2.05 8.64
CA ASP A 170 1.04 -3.19 8.09
C ASP A 170 0.40 -3.68 6.78
N CYS A 171 1.20 -3.89 5.72
CA CYS A 171 0.73 -4.47 4.47
C CYS A 171 0.10 -5.87 4.62
N ALA A 172 0.44 -6.61 5.67
CA ALA A 172 -0.22 -7.87 5.99
C ALA A 172 -1.69 -7.66 6.41
N ASP A 173 -2.00 -6.59 7.14
CA ASP A 173 -3.37 -6.23 7.50
C ASP A 173 -4.17 -5.80 6.26
N ILE A 174 -3.54 -5.03 5.36
CA ILE A 174 -4.14 -4.68 4.07
C ILE A 174 -4.43 -5.96 3.27
N GLY A 175 -3.49 -6.91 3.25
CA GLY A 175 -3.65 -8.19 2.55
C GLY A 175 -4.84 -8.99 3.06
N ARG A 176 -5.00 -9.10 4.40
CA ARG A 176 -6.15 -9.77 5.01
C ARG A 176 -7.47 -9.07 4.69
N ALA A 177 -7.53 -7.75 4.87
CA ALA A 177 -8.72 -6.97 4.55
C ALA A 177 -9.09 -7.07 3.05
N ALA A 178 -8.09 -7.04 2.16
CA ALA A 178 -8.31 -7.20 0.73
C ALA A 178 -8.82 -8.60 0.37
N ALA A 179 -8.34 -9.68 1.00
CA ALA A 179 -8.82 -11.03 0.76
C ALA A 179 -10.30 -11.18 1.13
N VAL A 180 -10.72 -10.65 2.29
CA VAL A 180 -12.15 -10.61 2.68
C VAL A 180 -12.95 -9.81 1.67
N ALA A 181 -12.50 -8.60 1.34
CA ALA A 181 -13.17 -7.75 0.36
C ALA A 181 -13.29 -8.41 -1.02
N LEU A 182 -12.35 -9.27 -1.44
CA LEU A 182 -12.35 -9.98 -2.71
C LEU A 182 -13.30 -11.19 -2.73
N THR A 183 -13.57 -11.78 -1.59
CA THR A 183 -14.34 -13.04 -1.47
C THR A 183 -15.78 -12.84 -0.99
N ASP A 184 -16.08 -11.73 -0.32
CA ASP A 184 -17.42 -11.44 0.20
C ASP A 184 -18.08 -10.27 -0.58
N ALA A 185 -19.16 -10.61 -1.30
CA ALA A 185 -19.95 -9.64 -2.06
C ALA A 185 -20.84 -8.72 -1.17
N ALA A 186 -20.99 -9.03 0.12
CA ALA A 186 -21.70 -8.14 1.05
C ALA A 186 -21.04 -6.77 1.21
N HIS A 187 -19.78 -6.66 0.83
CA HIS A 187 -19.01 -5.41 0.86
C HIS A 187 -19.09 -4.59 -0.44
N ASP A 188 -19.82 -5.04 -1.45
CA ASP A 188 -19.93 -4.33 -2.73
C ASP A 188 -20.50 -2.91 -2.56
N GLY A 189 -19.89 -1.96 -3.28
CA GLY A 189 -20.24 -0.55 -3.23
C GLY A 189 -19.66 0.19 -2.03
N GLN A 190 -18.91 -0.48 -1.14
CA GLN A 190 -18.37 0.13 0.08
C GLN A 190 -16.94 0.63 -0.09
N THR A 191 -16.59 1.59 0.78
CA THR A 191 -15.23 2.13 0.92
C THR A 191 -14.77 1.96 2.35
N PHE A 192 -13.62 1.34 2.54
CA PHE A 192 -13.02 1.09 3.85
C PHE A 192 -11.71 1.86 3.99
N THR A 193 -11.58 2.63 5.06
CA THR A 193 -10.32 3.29 5.41
C THR A 193 -9.55 2.37 6.34
N LEU A 194 -8.34 1.97 5.94
CA LEU A 194 -7.54 1.00 6.68
C LEU A 194 -6.42 1.71 7.43
N THR A 195 -6.42 1.61 8.76
CA THR A 195 -5.40 2.18 9.65
C THR A 195 -4.83 1.11 10.57
N GLY A 196 -3.65 1.37 11.13
CA GLY A 196 -3.18 0.63 12.29
C GLY A 196 -3.94 1.03 13.56
N PRO A 197 -3.55 0.50 14.73
CA PRO A 197 -4.27 0.72 15.98
C PRO A 197 -3.98 2.08 16.63
N SER A 198 -2.99 2.82 16.14
CA SER A 198 -2.57 4.11 16.68
C SER A 198 -2.02 5.04 15.59
N ALA A 199 -1.87 6.32 15.92
CA ALA A 199 -1.23 7.33 15.08
C ALA A 199 0.01 7.87 15.79
N PRO A 200 1.13 7.11 15.84
CA PRO A 200 2.33 7.53 16.55
C PRO A 200 3.00 8.74 15.88
N THR A 201 3.63 9.60 16.69
CA THR A 201 4.58 10.61 16.22
C THR A 201 5.91 9.97 15.81
N TYR A 202 6.79 10.72 15.16
CA TYR A 202 8.13 10.22 14.82
C TYR A 202 8.96 9.91 16.07
N GLU A 203 8.78 10.67 17.17
CA GLU A 203 9.42 10.40 18.45
C GLU A 203 8.96 9.05 19.04
N GLN A 204 7.66 8.76 18.96
CA GLN A 204 7.12 7.49 19.41
C GLN A 204 7.58 6.31 18.53
N ILE A 205 7.67 6.50 17.21
CA ILE A 205 8.24 5.49 16.31
C ILE A 205 9.73 5.29 16.62
N ALA A 206 10.49 6.37 16.86
CA ALA A 206 11.90 6.30 17.25
C ALA A 206 12.10 5.53 18.56
N GLN A 207 11.22 5.72 19.55
CA GLN A 207 11.25 4.95 20.80
C GLN A 207 11.00 3.46 20.56
N HIS A 208 10.00 3.10 19.74
CA HIS A 208 9.76 1.70 19.38
C HIS A 208 10.97 1.06 18.67
N ILE A 209 11.65 1.82 17.79
CA ILE A 209 12.87 1.36 17.13
C ILE A 209 14.00 1.19 18.14
N ALA A 210 14.21 2.17 19.04
CA ALA A 210 15.22 2.10 20.09
C ALA A 210 15.04 0.85 20.97
N ASP A 211 13.79 0.56 21.36
CA ASP A 211 13.47 -0.62 22.19
C ASP A 211 13.69 -1.93 21.42
N ALA A 212 13.26 -1.99 20.14
CA ALA A 212 13.36 -3.21 19.33
C ALA A 212 14.82 -3.61 18.99
N PHE A 213 15.70 -2.63 18.81
CA PHE A 213 17.09 -2.85 18.38
C PHE A 213 18.13 -2.56 19.46
N ALA A 214 17.70 -2.20 20.68
CA ALA A 214 18.58 -1.80 21.78
C ALA A 214 19.58 -0.68 21.39
N LEU A 215 19.08 0.34 20.67
CA LEU A 215 19.85 1.47 20.16
C LEU A 215 19.50 2.76 20.92
N GLN A 216 20.41 3.75 20.81
CA GLN A 216 20.02 5.15 21.04
C GLN A 216 19.65 5.78 19.71
N VAL A 217 18.47 6.38 19.62
CA VAL A 217 17.96 7.03 18.41
C VAL A 217 17.72 8.50 18.67
N THR A 218 18.33 9.36 17.85
CA THR A 218 18.13 10.79 17.89
C THR A 218 17.15 11.20 16.78
N VAL A 219 16.08 11.92 17.13
CA VAL A 219 15.16 12.50 16.15
C VAL A 219 15.64 13.91 15.81
N VAL A 220 15.79 14.18 14.52
CA VAL A 220 16.27 15.47 13.99
C VAL A 220 15.16 16.10 13.15
N ASP A 221 14.74 17.30 13.54
CA ASP A 221 13.72 18.03 12.80
C ASP A 221 14.17 18.37 11.38
N THR A 222 13.26 18.21 10.44
CA THR A 222 13.44 18.59 9.04
C THR A 222 12.10 19.11 8.47
N THR A 223 12.08 19.43 7.20
CA THR A 223 10.86 19.85 6.52
C THR A 223 10.52 18.92 5.35
N PRO A 224 9.24 18.82 4.95
CA PRO A 224 8.86 18.10 3.74
C PRO A 224 9.66 18.50 2.50
N ALA A 225 9.95 19.80 2.33
CA ALA A 225 10.73 20.32 1.21
C ALA A 225 12.18 19.81 1.24
N GLN A 226 12.83 19.79 2.41
CA GLN A 226 14.20 19.25 2.56
C GLN A 226 14.27 17.75 2.26
N VAL A 227 13.25 16.99 2.65
CA VAL A 227 13.16 15.55 2.30
C VAL A 227 13.03 15.37 0.80
N GLY A 228 12.16 16.14 0.13
CA GLY A 228 12.02 16.11 -1.33
C GLY A 228 13.31 16.45 -2.07
N GLU A 229 14.06 17.46 -1.60
CA GLU A 229 15.35 17.83 -2.18
C GLU A 229 16.41 16.72 -1.99
N ALA A 230 16.45 16.13 -0.79
CA ALA A 230 17.33 14.98 -0.53
C ALA A 230 16.99 13.76 -1.40
N MET A 231 15.73 13.55 -1.77
CA MET A 231 15.36 12.51 -2.74
C MET A 231 15.88 12.82 -4.14
N ARG A 232 15.74 14.06 -4.63
CA ARG A 232 16.28 14.47 -5.93
C ARG A 232 17.78 14.27 -6.01
N SER A 233 18.50 14.66 -4.95
CA SER A 233 19.96 14.52 -4.91
C SER A 233 20.42 13.05 -4.92
N ARG A 234 19.54 12.12 -4.58
CA ARG A 234 19.76 10.66 -4.64
C ARG A 234 19.25 10.02 -5.94
N GLY A 235 18.81 10.82 -6.92
CA GLY A 235 18.39 10.36 -8.24
C GLY A 235 16.90 10.05 -8.39
N ALA A 236 16.06 10.42 -7.43
CA ALA A 236 14.61 10.34 -7.60
C ALA A 236 14.14 11.33 -8.69
N THR A 237 13.12 10.96 -9.43
CA THR A 237 12.49 11.84 -10.41
C THR A 237 11.82 13.05 -9.73
N ASP A 238 11.62 14.13 -10.50
CA ASP A 238 10.92 15.31 -10.00
C ASP A 238 9.51 14.99 -9.50
N TRP A 239 8.81 14.06 -10.18
CA TRP A 239 7.49 13.63 -9.77
C TRP A 239 7.49 12.92 -8.41
N GLU A 240 8.43 11.98 -8.21
CA GLU A 240 8.54 11.23 -6.93
C GLU A 240 8.87 12.16 -5.76
N ALA A 241 9.83 13.06 -5.95
CA ALA A 241 10.23 14.02 -4.92
C ALA A 241 9.09 15.01 -4.61
N HIS A 242 8.37 15.47 -5.65
CA HIS A 242 7.21 16.35 -5.48
C HIS A 242 6.07 15.63 -4.75
N HIS A 243 5.73 14.42 -5.19
CA HIS A 243 4.70 13.60 -4.56
C HIS A 243 4.98 13.36 -3.07
N LEU A 244 6.21 12.96 -2.71
CA LEU A 244 6.55 12.77 -1.31
C LEU A 244 6.45 14.07 -0.52
N THR A 245 6.90 15.20 -1.08
CA THR A 245 6.79 16.52 -0.44
C THR A 245 5.33 16.89 -0.15
N GLU A 246 4.42 16.68 -1.11
CA GLU A 246 2.99 16.91 -0.94
C GLU A 246 2.40 16.02 0.17
N MET A 247 2.73 14.72 0.15
CA MET A 247 2.25 13.77 1.15
C MET A 247 2.73 14.10 2.56
N LEU A 248 4.03 14.38 2.72
CA LEU A 248 4.58 14.80 4.01
C LEU A 248 3.98 16.13 4.49
N THR A 249 3.67 17.05 3.59
CA THR A 249 3.01 18.32 3.92
C THR A 249 1.59 18.08 4.43
N LEU A 250 0.83 17.18 3.80
CA LEU A 250 -0.49 16.75 4.27
C LEU A 250 -0.40 16.12 5.67
N PHE A 251 0.54 15.21 5.87
CA PHE A 251 0.73 14.51 7.15
C PHE A 251 1.16 15.48 8.25
N ARG A 252 2.07 16.43 7.97
CA ARG A 252 2.52 17.45 8.93
C ARG A 252 1.39 18.35 9.45
N ARG A 253 0.27 18.46 8.71
CA ARG A 253 -0.93 19.20 9.14
C ARG A 253 -1.82 18.39 10.08
N GLY A 254 -1.45 17.15 10.44
CA GLY A 254 -2.26 16.25 11.27
C GLY A 254 -3.46 15.65 10.52
N GLU A 255 -3.56 15.83 9.21
CA GLU A 255 -4.71 15.36 8.42
C GLU A 255 -4.80 13.82 8.34
N SER A 256 -3.79 13.09 8.82
CA SER A 256 -3.72 11.61 8.77
C SER A 256 -3.57 10.94 10.13
N GLU A 257 -4.00 11.62 11.20
CA GLU A 257 -4.03 11.06 12.57
C GLU A 257 -5.28 10.23 12.89
N TYR A 258 -6.27 10.22 11.99
CA TYR A 258 -7.51 9.49 12.19
C TYR A 258 -7.28 7.97 12.28
N LEU A 259 -8.15 7.31 13.07
CA LEU A 259 -8.19 5.86 13.23
C LEU A 259 -9.57 5.34 12.83
N THR A 260 -9.61 4.09 12.36
CA THR A 260 -10.84 3.36 12.05
C THR A 260 -10.74 1.93 12.58
N ASP A 261 -11.87 1.30 12.78
CA ASP A 261 -12.02 -0.12 13.11
C ASP A 261 -12.17 -1.04 11.89
N HIS A 262 -12.04 -0.50 10.68
CA HIS A 262 -12.33 -1.22 9.44
C HIS A 262 -11.44 -2.45 9.20
N VAL A 263 -10.19 -2.47 9.70
CA VAL A 263 -9.35 -3.68 9.63
C VAL A 263 -9.97 -4.78 10.49
N GLU A 264 -10.32 -4.47 11.74
CA GLU A 264 -10.95 -5.43 12.66
C GLU A 264 -12.35 -5.83 12.17
N TYR A 265 -13.14 -4.89 11.67
CA TYR A 265 -14.46 -5.15 11.09
C TYR A 265 -14.39 -6.16 9.94
N LEU A 266 -13.45 -6.01 9.01
CA LEU A 266 -13.29 -6.90 7.86
C LEU A 266 -12.68 -8.26 8.24
N THR A 267 -11.66 -8.25 9.12
CA THR A 267 -10.81 -9.43 9.34
C THR A 267 -11.17 -10.21 10.60
N GLY A 268 -11.95 -9.64 11.51
CA GLY A 268 -12.20 -10.19 12.85
C GLY A 268 -10.98 -10.08 13.79
N HIS A 269 -9.92 -9.40 13.38
CA HIS A 269 -8.68 -9.26 14.14
C HIS A 269 -8.24 -7.80 14.17
N PRO A 270 -7.72 -7.29 15.31
CA PRO A 270 -7.16 -5.95 15.39
C PRO A 270 -5.95 -5.80 14.46
N PRO A 271 -5.69 -4.59 13.94
CA PRO A 271 -4.50 -4.32 13.14
C PRO A 271 -3.23 -4.40 13.99
N ARG A 272 -2.10 -4.75 13.36
CA ARG A 272 -0.79 -4.81 14.01
C ARG A 272 -0.29 -3.44 14.43
N SER A 273 0.37 -3.38 15.59
CA SER A 273 1.06 -2.18 16.05
C SER A 273 2.46 -2.02 15.41
N VAL A 274 3.04 -0.82 15.52
CA VAL A 274 4.45 -0.57 15.13
C VAL A 274 5.40 -1.47 15.92
N ALA A 275 5.15 -1.70 17.20
CA ALA A 275 5.99 -2.58 18.03
C ALA A 275 5.94 -4.03 17.55
N ASP A 276 4.75 -4.56 17.23
CA ASP A 276 4.59 -5.92 16.68
C ASP A 276 5.28 -6.05 15.31
N TYR A 277 5.15 -5.03 14.47
CA TYR A 277 5.81 -4.99 13.17
C TYR A 277 7.34 -5.05 13.31
N LEU A 278 7.93 -4.19 14.15
CA LEU A 278 9.38 -4.16 14.38
C LEU A 278 9.90 -5.47 14.98
N THR A 279 9.18 -6.03 15.95
CA THR A 279 9.56 -7.31 16.58
C THR A 279 9.57 -8.45 15.56
N SER A 280 8.54 -8.53 14.70
CA SER A 280 8.44 -9.59 13.69
C SER A 280 9.41 -9.46 12.51
N HIS A 281 10.02 -8.30 12.31
CA HIS A 281 10.96 -8.02 11.22
C HIS A 281 12.37 -7.64 11.68
N ALA A 282 12.68 -7.77 12.97
CA ALA A 282 13.91 -7.29 13.57
C ALA A 282 15.18 -7.82 12.86
N GLU A 283 15.24 -9.12 12.57
CA GLU A 283 16.40 -9.75 11.91
C GLU A 283 16.64 -9.19 10.49
N VAL A 284 15.56 -9.00 9.71
CA VAL A 284 15.65 -8.48 8.33
C VAL A 284 16.05 -7.00 8.35
N LEU A 285 15.45 -6.20 9.23
CA LEU A 285 15.73 -4.78 9.33
C LEU A 285 17.14 -4.49 9.85
N ALA A 286 17.69 -5.33 10.73
CA ALA A 286 19.05 -5.21 11.20
C ALA A 286 20.10 -5.40 10.08
N THR A 287 19.81 -6.24 9.09
CA THR A 287 20.75 -6.52 7.98
C THR A 287 20.68 -5.47 6.86
N THR A 288 19.53 -4.82 6.65
CA THR A 288 19.37 -3.81 5.59
C THR A 288 20.04 -2.46 5.92
N GLY A 289 20.32 -2.18 7.18
CA GLY A 289 21.04 -0.95 7.60
C GLY A 289 22.56 -1.00 7.42
N THR A 290 23.13 -2.14 7.05
CA THR A 290 24.59 -2.34 6.90
C THR A 290 25.09 -2.41 5.45
N SER A 291 24.22 -2.14 4.45
CA SER A 291 24.53 -2.25 3.00
C SER A 291 24.74 -0.92 2.34
#